data_38f63cc24a18b5741bc030a282dec1ec
#
_entry.id   38f63cc24a18b5741bc030a282dec1ec
#
_cell.length_a   1.000
_cell.length_b   1.000
_cell.length_c   1.000
_cell.angle_alpha   90.00
_cell.angle_beta   90.00
_cell.angle_gamma   90.00
#
_symmetry.space_group_name_H-M   'P 1'
#
loop_
_entity.id
_entity.type
_entity.pdbx_description
1 polymer ?
#
loop_
_entity_poly.entity_id
_entity_poly.type
_entity_poly.pdbx_seq_one_letter_code
_entity_poly.pdbx_strand_id
1 'polypeptide(L)'
;MRSATTERGGSGRPPSPPRSAPRRSRGAPRSAWPALGVTLIWAFLALFLVYPLLRIFYDAFSDDAGRLTLQNFVEFAGDAFYVRSLVNSLVLGLATVATTSILGFAIALLLVRYDFVARNFFSYLTLIPIISPPLVGVLGFTFILGRAGTVNVLLQDWFDVAKPLNFVYGMHGVLLVETLHLFPMITLNVVDALGKIDPALEEAAESVGARGWHKLRTITLPLTTPGYLAGALLVFIWTFSDFATPLVLGVHDLLAAQAYLNIVQFVDRRLFRMGLVISALMVLLAIAFLIAARRYVAIKDYS
;
A
#
# COMPACT_ATOMS: atom_id res chain seq x y z
N MET A 1 -29.57 89.84 -34.54
CA MET A 1 -30.96 89.61 -34.88
C MET A 1 -31.42 88.23 -34.39
N ARG A 2 -32.39 88.19 -33.47
CA ARG A 2 -33.32 87.08 -33.07
C ARG A 2 -32.73 85.70 -32.81
N SER A 3 -32.68 85.31 -31.59
CA SER A 3 -33.76 84.74 -30.71
C SER A 3 -34.30 83.42 -31.23
N ALA A 4 -34.14 82.36 -30.43
CA ALA A 4 -35.23 81.52 -30.02
C ALA A 4 -34.75 80.40 -29.04
N THR A 5 -35.26 80.54 -27.90
CA THR A 5 -35.52 79.55 -26.84
C THR A 5 -36.18 78.27 -27.35
N THR A 6 -35.82 77.12 -26.82
CA THR A 6 -36.75 75.99 -26.66
C THR A 6 -36.28 75.06 -25.53
N GLU A 7 -37.06 75.10 -24.56
CA GLU A 7 -37.66 74.12 -23.67
C GLU A 7 -36.96 72.75 -23.37
N ARG A 8 -36.80 72.64 -22.06
CA ARG A 8 -36.48 71.38 -21.37
C ARG A 8 -37.68 70.42 -21.43
N GLY A 9 -37.52 69.28 -22.06
CA GLY A 9 -38.38 68.12 -21.90
C GLY A 9 -37.85 67.24 -20.77
N GLY A 10 -38.45 67.28 -19.61
CA GLY A 10 -38.21 66.40 -18.51
C GLY A 10 -38.75 64.99 -18.82
N SER A 11 -37.85 64.02 -19.08
CA SER A 11 -38.28 62.63 -19.14
C SER A 11 -38.31 62.03 -17.72
N GLY A 12 -39.51 62.02 -17.16
CA GLY A 12 -39.83 61.31 -15.92
C GLY A 12 -39.57 59.78 -16.12
N ARG A 13 -38.57 59.27 -15.51
CA ARG A 13 -38.44 57.82 -15.35
C ARG A 13 -39.48 57.31 -14.38
N PRO A 14 -40.26 56.28 -14.72
CA PRO A 14 -41.19 55.67 -13.79
C PRO A 14 -40.42 55.09 -12.58
N PRO A 15 -40.99 55.09 -11.38
CA PRO A 15 -40.38 54.53 -10.19
C PRO A 15 -40.17 53.04 -10.37
N SER A 16 -38.98 52.60 -10.06
CA SER A 16 -38.61 51.17 -10.08
C SER A 16 -39.50 50.37 -9.11
N PRO A 17 -40.01 49.20 -9.51
CA PRO A 17 -40.84 48.40 -8.63
C PRO A 17 -40.04 47.97 -7.37
N PRO A 18 -40.71 47.83 -6.22
CA PRO A 18 -40.08 47.46 -4.97
C PRO A 18 -39.38 46.11 -5.14
N ARG A 19 -38.09 46.06 -4.79
CA ARG A 19 -37.32 44.82 -4.76
C ARG A 19 -38.04 43.82 -3.86
N SER A 20 -38.56 42.75 -4.45
CA SER A 20 -39.14 41.63 -3.74
C SER A 20 -38.07 41.08 -2.79
N ALA A 21 -38.37 41.07 -1.49
CA ALA A 21 -37.52 40.45 -0.48
C ALA A 21 -37.20 39.00 -0.87
N PRO A 22 -35.97 38.51 -0.64
CA PRO A 22 -35.62 37.15 -0.98
C PRO A 22 -36.56 36.20 -0.20
N ARG A 23 -37.39 35.47 -0.94
CA ARG A 23 -38.20 34.39 -0.40
C ARG A 23 -37.23 33.44 0.31
N ARG A 24 -37.20 33.43 1.64
CA ARG A 24 -36.57 32.37 2.42
C ARG A 24 -37.18 31.06 1.94
N SER A 25 -36.40 30.32 1.17
CA SER A 25 -36.74 28.96 0.81
C SER A 25 -36.93 28.21 2.13
N ARG A 26 -38.17 27.86 2.45
CA ARG A 26 -38.49 26.88 3.50
C ARG A 26 -37.69 25.66 3.14
N GLY A 27 -36.69 25.30 4.00
CA GLY A 27 -35.85 24.14 3.79
C GLY A 27 -36.73 22.94 3.48
N ALA A 28 -36.54 22.37 2.31
CA ALA A 28 -37.16 21.10 1.97
C ALA A 28 -36.88 20.13 3.13
N PRO A 29 -37.83 19.29 3.55
CA PRO A 29 -37.58 18.31 4.58
C PRO A 29 -36.35 17.48 4.14
N ARG A 30 -35.27 17.52 4.94
CA ARG A 30 -34.10 16.71 4.70
C ARG A 30 -34.59 15.28 4.66
N SER A 31 -34.60 14.65 3.49
CA SER A 31 -35.03 13.28 3.32
C SER A 31 -34.25 12.42 4.30
N ALA A 32 -34.91 11.60 5.08
CA ALA A 32 -34.28 10.72 6.07
C ALA A 32 -33.46 9.59 5.40
N TRP A 33 -33.67 9.36 4.11
CA TRP A 33 -33.01 8.31 3.33
C TRP A 33 -31.47 8.36 3.29
N PRO A 34 -30.82 9.54 3.11
CA PRO A 34 -29.36 9.57 3.18
C PRO A 34 -28.82 9.23 4.56
N ALA A 35 -29.50 9.69 5.63
CA ALA A 35 -29.13 9.38 7.01
C ALA A 35 -29.27 7.88 7.30
N LEU A 36 -30.37 7.25 6.87
CA LEU A 36 -30.58 5.82 7.00
C LEU A 36 -29.49 5.02 6.24
N GLY A 37 -29.18 5.40 4.99
CA GLY A 37 -28.13 4.76 4.21
C GLY A 37 -26.76 4.83 4.89
N VAL A 38 -26.39 6.02 5.38
CA VAL A 38 -25.13 6.21 6.13
C VAL A 38 -25.12 5.34 7.41
N THR A 39 -26.21 5.32 8.16
CA THR A 39 -26.30 4.50 9.38
C THR A 39 -26.16 3.02 9.08
N LEU A 40 -26.80 2.51 8.03
CA LEU A 40 -26.69 1.12 7.62
C LEU A 40 -25.24 0.75 7.20
N ILE A 41 -24.56 1.62 6.46
CA ILE A 41 -23.15 1.43 6.08
C ILE A 41 -22.27 1.36 7.35
N TRP A 42 -22.43 2.30 8.28
CA TRP A 42 -21.67 2.29 9.54
C TRP A 42 -21.99 1.07 10.41
N ALA A 43 -23.25 0.66 10.50
CA ALA A 43 -23.65 -0.55 11.23
C ALA A 43 -23.03 -1.80 10.60
N PHE A 44 -23.03 -1.90 9.27
CA PHE A 44 -22.39 -2.99 8.54
C PHE A 44 -20.88 -3.02 8.81
N LEU A 45 -20.19 -1.88 8.68
CA LEU A 45 -18.75 -1.79 8.96
C LEU A 45 -18.42 -2.11 10.43
N ALA A 46 -19.26 -1.62 11.38
CA ALA A 46 -19.07 -1.92 12.78
C ALA A 46 -19.20 -3.42 13.06
N LEU A 47 -20.20 -4.08 12.47
CA LEU A 47 -20.47 -5.50 12.70
C LEU A 47 -19.45 -6.42 12.01
N PHE A 48 -19.11 -6.14 10.75
CA PHE A 48 -18.29 -7.07 9.93
C PHE A 48 -16.80 -6.74 9.90
N LEU A 49 -16.41 -5.51 10.25
CA LEU A 49 -15.00 -5.10 10.27
C LEU A 49 -14.53 -4.85 11.70
N VAL A 50 -15.21 -3.96 12.44
CA VAL A 50 -14.72 -3.52 13.76
C VAL A 50 -14.90 -4.62 14.82
N TYR A 51 -16.07 -5.26 14.86
CA TYR A 51 -16.37 -6.30 15.86
C TYR A 51 -15.41 -7.51 15.80
N PRO A 52 -15.14 -8.13 14.63
CA PRO A 52 -14.18 -9.23 14.56
C PRO A 52 -12.76 -8.81 14.98
N LEU A 53 -12.34 -7.60 14.58
CA LEU A 53 -11.04 -7.07 14.97
C LEU A 53 -10.95 -6.88 16.50
N LEU A 54 -11.95 -6.24 17.11
CA LEU A 54 -12.01 -6.09 18.57
C LEU A 54 -12.03 -7.43 19.28
N ARG A 55 -12.70 -8.44 18.69
CA ARG A 55 -12.76 -9.79 19.25
C ARG A 55 -11.39 -10.47 19.25
N ILE A 56 -10.63 -10.36 18.15
CA ILE A 56 -9.25 -10.84 18.08
C ILE A 56 -8.39 -10.20 19.19
N PHE A 57 -8.49 -8.86 19.36
CA PHE A 57 -7.77 -8.18 20.42
C PHE A 57 -8.22 -8.63 21.81
N TYR A 58 -9.53 -8.70 22.05
CA TYR A 58 -10.04 -9.16 23.34
C TYR A 58 -9.52 -10.55 23.70
N ASP A 59 -9.61 -11.51 22.78
CA ASP A 59 -9.15 -12.88 23.00
C ASP A 59 -7.63 -12.99 23.13
N ALA A 60 -6.84 -12.16 22.39
CA ALA A 60 -5.40 -12.09 22.55
C ALA A 60 -4.96 -11.57 23.93
N PHE A 61 -5.73 -10.64 24.50
CA PHE A 61 -5.47 -10.04 25.83
C PHE A 61 -6.27 -10.72 26.96
N SER A 62 -6.87 -11.88 26.75
CA SER A 62 -7.67 -12.59 27.77
C SER A 62 -7.12 -13.98 28.09
N ASP A 63 -7.28 -14.41 29.37
CA ASP A 63 -7.03 -15.78 29.81
C ASP A 63 -8.25 -16.71 29.51
N ASP A 64 -8.15 -17.99 29.90
CA ASP A 64 -9.25 -18.96 29.74
C ASP A 64 -10.51 -18.63 30.57
N ALA A 65 -10.34 -17.80 31.61
CA ALA A 65 -11.44 -17.33 32.44
C ALA A 65 -12.03 -16.00 31.92
N GLY A 66 -11.58 -15.48 30.77
CA GLY A 66 -12.01 -14.20 30.20
C GLY A 66 -11.48 -12.96 30.93
N ARG A 67 -10.46 -13.09 31.79
CA ARG A 67 -9.84 -11.97 32.52
C ARG A 67 -8.71 -11.39 31.65
N LEU A 68 -8.60 -10.08 31.63
CA LEU A 68 -7.54 -9.38 30.89
C LEU A 68 -6.15 -9.73 31.47
N THR A 69 -5.24 -10.12 30.58
CA THR A 69 -3.88 -10.53 30.91
C THR A 69 -2.90 -10.19 29.80
N LEU A 70 -1.64 -9.98 30.16
CA LEU A 70 -0.51 -9.89 29.22
C LEU A 70 0.27 -11.21 29.14
N GLN A 71 -0.15 -12.24 29.87
CA GLN A 71 0.57 -13.53 29.96
C GLN A 71 0.76 -14.17 28.58
N ASN A 72 -0.22 -14.07 27.68
CA ASN A 72 -0.12 -14.60 26.32
C ASN A 72 1.03 -13.93 25.53
N PHE A 73 1.27 -12.62 25.71
CA PHE A 73 2.38 -11.90 25.09
C PHE A 73 3.72 -12.23 25.76
N VAL A 74 3.74 -12.48 27.05
CA VAL A 74 4.93 -12.98 27.77
C VAL A 74 5.30 -14.38 27.26
N GLU A 75 4.32 -15.27 27.05
CA GLU A 75 4.52 -16.58 26.47
C GLU A 75 5.07 -16.48 25.03
N PHE A 76 4.51 -15.61 24.19
CA PHE A 76 5.06 -15.29 22.86
C PHE A 76 6.53 -14.84 22.92
N ALA A 77 6.83 -13.90 23.78
CA ALA A 77 8.18 -13.34 23.95
C ALA A 77 9.18 -14.33 24.56
N GLY A 78 8.71 -15.30 25.33
CA GLY A 78 9.51 -16.37 25.94
C GLY A 78 9.82 -17.53 24.97
N ASP A 79 9.12 -17.62 23.87
CA ASP A 79 9.34 -18.67 22.87
C ASP A 79 10.28 -18.19 21.76
N ALA A 80 11.50 -18.75 21.73
CA ALA A 80 12.53 -18.38 20.76
C ALA A 80 12.09 -18.59 19.29
N PHE A 81 11.17 -19.52 19.02
CA PHE A 81 10.66 -19.75 17.68
C PHE A 81 9.78 -18.60 17.20
N TYR A 82 8.86 -18.10 18.03
CA TYR A 82 7.98 -16.98 17.68
C TYR A 82 8.76 -15.66 17.58
N VAL A 83 9.72 -15.43 18.48
CA VAL A 83 10.59 -14.26 18.41
C VAL A 83 11.43 -14.29 17.13
N ARG A 84 11.98 -15.43 16.75
CA ARG A 84 12.69 -15.59 15.48
C ARG A 84 11.77 -15.35 14.29
N SER A 85 10.54 -15.85 14.32
CA SER A 85 9.54 -15.61 13.26
C SER A 85 9.21 -14.13 13.11
N LEU A 86 9.13 -13.37 14.21
CA LEU A 86 9.00 -11.92 14.21
C LEU A 86 10.18 -11.24 13.51
N VAL A 87 11.39 -11.58 13.91
CA VAL A 87 12.62 -11.00 13.32
C VAL A 87 12.70 -11.34 11.84
N ASN A 88 12.44 -12.60 11.46
CA ASN A 88 12.45 -13.03 10.06
C ASN A 88 11.42 -12.26 9.22
N SER A 89 10.22 -12.03 9.74
CA SER A 89 9.18 -11.26 9.05
C SER A 89 9.56 -9.79 8.86
N LEU A 90 10.19 -9.16 9.88
CA LEU A 90 10.69 -7.80 9.77
C LEU A 90 11.83 -7.69 8.76
N VAL A 91 12.79 -8.63 8.82
CA VAL A 91 13.93 -8.69 7.88
C VAL A 91 13.42 -8.91 6.46
N LEU A 92 12.51 -9.86 6.24
CA LEU A 92 11.92 -10.11 4.93
C LEU A 92 11.18 -8.86 4.42
N GLY A 93 10.33 -8.25 5.23
CA GLY A 93 9.58 -7.05 4.83
C GLY A 93 10.50 -5.89 4.43
N LEU A 94 11.56 -5.63 5.20
CA LEU A 94 12.55 -4.59 4.88
C LEU A 94 13.39 -4.96 3.65
N ALA A 95 13.78 -6.22 3.49
CA ALA A 95 14.51 -6.69 2.32
C ALA A 95 13.65 -6.59 1.05
N THR A 96 12.36 -6.95 1.12
CA THR A 96 11.42 -6.79 0.01
C THR A 96 11.23 -5.32 -0.35
N VAL A 97 11.09 -4.42 0.62
CA VAL A 97 11.06 -2.97 0.35
C VAL A 97 12.33 -2.53 -0.38
N ALA A 98 13.50 -2.97 0.06
CA ALA A 98 14.77 -2.58 -0.57
C ALA A 98 14.87 -3.09 -2.02
N THR A 99 14.56 -4.35 -2.26
CA THR A 99 14.65 -4.97 -3.60
C THR A 99 13.59 -4.44 -4.56
N THR A 100 12.34 -4.29 -4.10
CA THR A 100 11.26 -3.66 -4.88
C THR A 100 11.53 -2.19 -5.17
N SER A 101 12.21 -1.48 -4.26
CA SER A 101 12.60 -0.08 -4.48
C SER A 101 13.62 0.03 -5.61
N ILE A 102 14.63 -0.82 -5.64
CA ILE A 102 15.63 -0.82 -6.72
C ILE A 102 14.94 -1.07 -8.07
N LEU A 103 14.13 -2.14 -8.16
CA LEU A 103 13.46 -2.51 -9.40
C LEU A 103 12.38 -1.49 -9.79
N GLY A 104 11.49 -1.15 -8.85
CA GLY A 104 10.35 -0.28 -9.09
C GLY A 104 10.75 1.16 -9.41
N PHE A 105 11.79 1.69 -8.75
CA PHE A 105 12.29 3.03 -9.04
C PHE A 105 12.99 3.08 -10.41
N ALA A 106 13.77 2.05 -10.76
CA ALA A 106 14.39 1.96 -12.08
C ALA A 106 13.34 1.94 -13.21
N ILE A 107 12.28 1.13 -13.05
CA ILE A 107 11.18 1.06 -14.02
C ILE A 107 10.41 2.39 -14.07
N ALA A 108 10.13 3.02 -12.93
CA ALA A 108 9.45 4.32 -12.88
C ALA A 108 10.22 5.40 -13.62
N LEU A 109 11.54 5.49 -13.40
CA LEU A 109 12.41 6.42 -14.15
C LEU A 109 12.40 6.14 -15.65
N LEU A 110 12.48 4.86 -16.03
CA LEU A 110 12.41 4.45 -17.44
C LEU A 110 11.10 4.91 -18.08
N LEU A 111 9.97 4.64 -17.41
CA LEU A 111 8.64 4.99 -17.92
C LEU A 111 8.36 6.48 -17.97
N VAL A 112 8.92 7.29 -17.08
CA VAL A 112 8.66 8.75 -17.03
C VAL A 112 9.64 9.54 -17.88
N ARG A 113 10.93 9.15 -17.89
CA ARG A 113 12.01 9.94 -18.47
C ARG A 113 12.36 9.61 -19.92
N TYR A 114 11.98 8.42 -20.38
CA TYR A 114 12.39 7.94 -21.69
C TYR A 114 11.19 7.61 -22.56
N ASP A 115 11.23 8.10 -23.79
CA ASP A 115 10.30 7.68 -24.83
C ASP A 115 10.94 6.54 -25.61
N PHE A 116 10.31 5.37 -25.58
CA PHE A 116 10.77 4.18 -26.30
C PHE A 116 9.60 3.43 -26.95
N VAL A 117 9.93 2.61 -27.92
CA VAL A 117 8.95 1.81 -28.65
C VAL A 117 8.17 0.91 -27.68
N ALA A 118 6.84 0.91 -27.80
CA ALA A 118 5.93 0.14 -26.95
C ALA A 118 5.90 0.54 -25.45
N ARG A 119 6.29 1.78 -25.07
CA ARG A 119 6.25 2.30 -23.70
C ARG A 119 4.90 2.03 -23.00
N ASN A 120 3.79 2.27 -23.70
CA ASN A 120 2.45 2.03 -23.15
C ASN A 120 2.21 0.53 -22.86
N PHE A 121 2.67 -0.35 -23.74
CA PHE A 121 2.59 -1.81 -23.52
C PHE A 121 3.38 -2.23 -22.29
N PHE A 122 4.62 -1.75 -22.12
CA PHE A 122 5.44 -2.02 -20.93
C PHE A 122 4.84 -1.44 -19.65
N SER A 123 4.18 -0.27 -19.74
CA SER A 123 3.45 0.30 -18.62
C SER A 123 2.32 -0.62 -18.15
N TYR A 124 1.52 -1.17 -19.08
CA TYR A 124 0.49 -2.15 -18.73
C TYR A 124 1.06 -3.48 -18.23
N LEU A 125 2.15 -3.95 -18.83
CA LEU A 125 2.83 -5.17 -18.40
C LEU A 125 3.31 -5.08 -16.94
N THR A 126 3.77 -3.89 -16.52
CA THR A 126 4.17 -3.62 -15.13
C THR A 126 3.03 -3.83 -14.14
N LEU A 127 1.75 -3.71 -14.56
CA LEU A 127 0.59 -3.87 -13.67
C LEU A 127 0.16 -5.33 -13.48
N ILE A 128 0.56 -6.23 -14.39
CA ILE A 128 0.11 -7.63 -14.37
C ILE A 128 0.38 -8.32 -13.02
N PRO A 129 1.57 -8.19 -12.40
CA PRO A 129 1.85 -8.87 -11.14
C PRO A 129 0.88 -8.48 -10.02
N ILE A 130 0.52 -7.20 -9.89
CA ILE A 130 -0.35 -6.73 -8.81
C ILE A 130 -1.83 -7.14 -8.98
N ILE A 131 -2.25 -7.42 -10.22
CA ILE A 131 -3.61 -7.89 -10.53
C ILE A 131 -3.76 -9.38 -10.18
N SER A 132 -2.67 -10.13 -10.21
CA SER A 132 -2.67 -11.55 -9.89
C SER A 132 -2.86 -11.77 -8.38
N PRO A 133 -3.78 -12.63 -7.92
CA PRO A 133 -3.84 -13.03 -6.52
C PRO A 133 -2.50 -13.64 -6.04
N PRO A 134 -2.02 -13.34 -4.82
CA PRO A 134 -0.72 -13.79 -4.33
C PRO A 134 -0.49 -15.29 -4.49
N LEU A 135 -1.48 -16.11 -4.12
CA LEU A 135 -1.41 -17.57 -4.26
C LEU A 135 -1.23 -18.01 -5.73
N VAL A 136 -1.93 -17.38 -6.66
CA VAL A 136 -1.80 -17.68 -8.10
C VAL A 136 -0.43 -17.25 -8.60
N GLY A 137 0.05 -16.09 -8.14
CA GLY A 137 1.39 -15.59 -8.46
C GLY A 137 2.48 -16.58 -8.04
N VAL A 138 2.51 -16.99 -6.77
CA VAL A 138 3.54 -17.93 -6.27
C VAL A 138 3.46 -19.30 -6.93
N LEU A 139 2.27 -19.81 -7.23
CA LEU A 139 2.12 -21.05 -7.98
C LEU A 139 2.67 -20.88 -9.41
N GLY A 140 2.41 -19.78 -10.08
CA GLY A 140 2.99 -19.47 -11.39
C GLY A 140 4.52 -19.46 -11.36
N PHE A 141 5.12 -18.80 -10.38
CA PHE A 141 6.59 -18.87 -10.18
C PHE A 141 7.08 -20.28 -9.91
N THR A 142 6.34 -21.07 -9.13
CA THR A 142 6.70 -22.46 -8.84
C THR A 142 6.62 -23.34 -10.09
N PHE A 143 5.64 -23.12 -10.98
CA PHE A 143 5.57 -23.83 -12.27
C PHE A 143 6.72 -23.46 -13.23
N ILE A 144 7.24 -22.25 -13.15
CA ILE A 144 8.37 -21.82 -14.00
C ILE A 144 9.71 -22.21 -13.38
N LEU A 145 9.91 -21.89 -12.10
CA LEU A 145 11.21 -21.92 -11.42
C LEU A 145 11.36 -23.08 -10.41
N GLY A 146 10.29 -23.81 -10.12
CA GLY A 146 10.29 -24.93 -9.17
C GLY A 146 11.11 -26.11 -9.65
N ARG A 147 11.26 -27.14 -8.79
CA ARG A 147 12.08 -28.33 -9.08
C ARG A 147 11.69 -29.04 -10.37
N ALA A 148 10.40 -29.15 -10.65
CA ALA A 148 9.84 -29.69 -11.90
C ALA A 148 9.36 -28.57 -12.85
N GLY A 149 9.83 -27.35 -12.64
CA GLY A 149 9.43 -26.19 -13.42
C GLY A 149 10.10 -26.13 -14.79
N THR A 150 9.50 -25.35 -15.69
CA THR A 150 9.95 -25.24 -17.10
C THR A 150 11.45 -24.91 -17.22
N VAL A 151 11.97 -24.00 -16.36
CA VAL A 151 13.40 -23.63 -16.40
C VAL A 151 14.30 -24.82 -16.05
N ASN A 152 13.96 -25.60 -15.02
CA ASN A 152 14.73 -26.76 -14.64
C ASN A 152 14.68 -27.86 -15.70
N VAL A 153 13.51 -28.10 -16.32
CA VAL A 153 13.39 -29.06 -17.43
C VAL A 153 14.28 -28.62 -18.60
N LEU A 154 14.23 -27.35 -19.02
CA LEU A 154 15.10 -26.85 -20.10
C LEU A 154 16.61 -26.95 -19.76
N LEU A 155 16.98 -26.69 -18.51
CA LEU A 155 18.38 -26.81 -18.06
C LEU A 155 18.85 -28.25 -18.09
N GLN A 156 18.00 -29.22 -17.73
CA GLN A 156 18.32 -30.65 -17.79
C GLN A 156 18.43 -31.11 -19.24
N ASP A 157 17.49 -30.73 -20.11
CA ASP A 157 17.41 -31.18 -21.49
C ASP A 157 18.51 -30.56 -22.37
N TRP A 158 18.87 -29.27 -22.14
CA TRP A 158 19.80 -28.55 -23.01
C TRP A 158 21.23 -28.48 -22.49
N PHE A 159 21.41 -28.56 -21.16
CA PHE A 159 22.71 -28.40 -20.50
C PHE A 159 23.12 -29.60 -19.67
N ASP A 160 22.36 -30.73 -19.73
CA ASP A 160 22.63 -31.98 -19.01
C ASP A 160 22.88 -31.76 -17.48
N VAL A 161 22.12 -30.81 -16.89
CA VAL A 161 22.24 -30.54 -15.47
C VAL A 161 21.65 -31.67 -14.65
N ALA A 162 22.49 -32.43 -13.97
CA ALA A 162 22.13 -33.69 -13.28
C ALA A 162 21.09 -33.54 -12.16
N LYS A 163 20.94 -32.34 -11.55
CA LYS A 163 19.99 -32.07 -10.47
C LYS A 163 19.27 -30.76 -10.70
N PRO A 164 17.95 -30.70 -10.47
CA PRO A 164 17.20 -29.46 -10.61
C PRO A 164 17.72 -28.39 -9.63
N LEU A 165 17.79 -27.17 -10.09
CA LEU A 165 18.09 -26.01 -9.25
C LEU A 165 16.95 -25.80 -8.24
N ASN A 166 17.31 -25.60 -6.98
CA ASN A 166 16.36 -25.46 -5.87
C ASN A 166 16.37 -24.03 -5.29
N PHE A 167 16.50 -23.03 -6.17
CA PHE A 167 16.70 -21.64 -5.75
C PHE A 167 15.41 -20.88 -5.40
N VAL A 168 14.23 -21.41 -5.79
CA VAL A 168 12.96 -20.73 -5.53
C VAL A 168 12.37 -21.05 -4.15
N TYR A 169 12.80 -22.12 -3.51
CA TYR A 169 12.31 -22.54 -2.20
C TYR A 169 13.13 -21.91 -1.06
N GLY A 170 12.49 -21.63 0.05
CA GLY A 170 13.10 -20.98 1.21
C GLY A 170 13.00 -19.44 1.18
N MET A 171 13.62 -18.78 2.16
CA MET A 171 13.50 -17.34 2.41
C MET A 171 13.90 -16.47 1.20
N HIS A 172 14.98 -16.87 0.49
CA HIS A 172 15.43 -16.15 -0.71
C HIS A 172 14.44 -16.27 -1.87
N GLY A 173 13.74 -17.41 -1.99
CA GLY A 173 12.68 -17.58 -2.97
C GLY A 173 11.45 -16.75 -2.64
N VAL A 174 11.07 -16.67 -1.36
CA VAL A 174 10.01 -15.77 -0.91
C VAL A 174 10.37 -14.33 -1.26
N LEU A 175 11.58 -13.88 -0.95
CA LEU A 175 12.07 -12.54 -1.29
C LEU A 175 12.01 -12.27 -2.81
N LEU A 176 12.41 -13.23 -3.63
CA LEU A 176 12.36 -13.11 -5.09
C LEU A 176 10.92 -12.95 -5.60
N VAL A 177 10.03 -13.85 -5.17
CA VAL A 177 8.62 -13.83 -5.60
C VAL A 177 7.92 -12.55 -5.13
N GLU A 178 8.09 -12.16 -3.86
CA GLU A 178 7.55 -10.92 -3.31
C GLU A 178 8.08 -9.69 -4.06
N THR A 179 9.37 -9.65 -4.38
CA THR A 179 9.96 -8.55 -5.16
C THR A 179 9.30 -8.43 -6.52
N LEU A 180 9.18 -9.55 -7.25
CA LEU A 180 8.59 -9.57 -8.60
C LEU A 180 7.07 -9.36 -8.60
N HIS A 181 6.41 -9.63 -7.48
CA HIS A 181 4.96 -9.40 -7.33
C HIS A 181 4.65 -7.94 -6.92
N LEU A 182 5.46 -7.36 -6.03
CA LEU A 182 5.14 -6.08 -5.38
C LEU A 182 5.88 -4.86 -5.94
N PHE A 183 6.88 -5.02 -6.84
CA PHE A 183 7.56 -3.85 -7.44
C PHE A 183 6.61 -2.86 -8.11
N PRO A 184 5.45 -3.25 -8.70
CA PRO A 184 4.54 -2.28 -9.28
C PRO A 184 3.99 -1.26 -8.27
N MET A 185 3.89 -1.62 -6.99
CA MET A 185 3.45 -0.69 -5.95
C MET A 185 4.41 0.48 -5.79
N ILE A 186 5.73 0.21 -5.81
CA ILE A 186 6.75 1.27 -5.83
C ILE A 186 6.68 2.03 -7.14
N THR A 187 6.65 1.32 -8.28
CA THR A 187 6.63 1.93 -9.61
C THR A 187 5.51 2.93 -9.76
N LEU A 188 4.28 2.55 -9.44
CA LEU A 188 3.09 3.40 -9.58
C LEU A 188 3.16 4.65 -8.69
N ASN A 189 3.55 4.48 -7.42
CA ASN A 189 3.66 5.60 -6.49
C ASN A 189 4.79 6.58 -6.89
N VAL A 190 5.90 6.06 -7.41
CA VAL A 190 7.01 6.88 -7.89
C VAL A 190 6.66 7.57 -9.21
N VAL A 191 5.98 6.88 -10.15
CA VAL A 191 5.49 7.49 -11.41
C VAL A 191 4.54 8.65 -11.11
N ASP A 192 3.59 8.45 -10.20
CA ASP A 192 2.66 9.51 -9.78
C ASP A 192 3.40 10.70 -9.13
N ALA A 193 4.38 10.42 -8.27
CA ALA A 193 5.18 11.45 -7.63
C ALA A 193 6.06 12.22 -8.63
N LEU A 194 6.71 11.52 -9.58
CA LEU A 194 7.49 12.13 -10.64
C LEU A 194 6.63 13.02 -11.56
N GLY A 195 5.41 12.58 -11.86
CA GLY A 195 4.47 13.34 -12.70
C GLY A 195 3.95 14.64 -12.07
N LYS A 196 4.12 14.80 -10.75
CA LYS A 196 3.73 16.01 -10.00
C LYS A 196 4.88 17.02 -9.83
N ILE A 197 6.10 16.67 -10.22
CA ILE A 197 7.24 17.59 -10.17
C ILE A 197 7.06 18.63 -11.28
N ASP A 198 7.10 19.93 -10.91
CA ASP A 198 7.04 21.02 -11.88
C ASP A 198 8.29 20.97 -12.78
N PRO A 199 8.13 20.89 -14.11
CA PRO A 199 9.23 20.92 -15.05
C PRO A 199 10.15 22.14 -14.88
N ALA A 200 9.61 23.30 -14.45
CA ALA A 200 10.39 24.50 -14.20
C ALA A 200 11.44 24.32 -13.11
N LEU A 201 11.18 23.49 -12.08
CA LEU A 201 12.17 23.15 -11.05
C LEU A 201 13.34 22.36 -11.63
N GLU A 202 13.05 21.46 -12.56
CA GLU A 202 14.08 20.66 -13.22
C GLU A 202 14.93 21.48 -14.18
N GLU A 203 14.32 22.38 -14.96
CA GLU A 203 15.01 23.32 -15.85
C GLU A 203 15.88 24.31 -15.06
N ALA A 204 15.36 24.84 -13.94
CA ALA A 204 16.16 25.69 -13.05
C ALA A 204 17.38 24.96 -12.48
N ALA A 205 17.21 23.68 -12.09
CA ALA A 205 18.32 22.87 -11.61
C ALA A 205 19.39 22.62 -12.69
N GLU A 206 18.98 22.39 -13.92
CA GLU A 206 19.88 22.21 -15.05
C GLU A 206 20.65 23.52 -15.39
N SER A 207 19.99 24.67 -15.22
CA SER A 207 20.64 25.99 -15.47
C SER A 207 21.77 26.28 -14.47
N VAL A 208 21.70 25.77 -13.24
CA VAL A 208 22.77 25.86 -12.24
C VAL A 208 23.76 24.68 -12.29
N GLY A 209 23.67 23.82 -13.33
CA GLY A 209 24.63 22.76 -13.60
C GLY A 209 24.30 21.39 -12.99
N ALA A 210 23.12 21.20 -12.34
CA ALA A 210 22.72 19.89 -11.82
C ALA A 210 22.30 18.98 -12.97
N ARG A 211 23.08 17.93 -13.26
CA ARG A 211 22.83 16.98 -14.35
C ARG A 211 22.96 15.52 -13.89
N GLY A 212 22.29 14.60 -14.60
CA GLY A 212 22.42 13.16 -14.44
C GLY A 212 22.18 12.69 -13.00
N TRP A 213 23.14 11.94 -12.45
CA TRP A 213 23.03 11.37 -11.10
C TRP A 213 22.94 12.43 -9.99
N HIS A 214 23.63 13.58 -10.17
CA HIS A 214 23.55 14.68 -9.21
C HIS A 214 22.12 15.24 -9.12
N LYS A 215 21.48 15.56 -10.25
CA LYS A 215 20.08 16.00 -10.33
C LYS A 215 19.14 14.95 -9.71
N LEU A 216 19.34 13.66 -10.03
CA LEU A 216 18.52 12.58 -9.49
C LEU A 216 18.57 12.55 -7.95
N ARG A 217 19.78 12.61 -7.37
CA ARG A 217 19.96 12.47 -5.91
C ARG A 217 19.55 13.72 -5.12
N THR A 218 19.79 14.91 -5.67
CA THR A 218 19.59 16.17 -4.93
C THR A 218 18.21 16.79 -5.12
N ILE A 219 17.52 16.46 -6.21
CA ILE A 219 16.24 17.08 -6.57
C ILE A 219 15.16 16.02 -6.75
N THR A 220 15.34 15.09 -7.69
CA THR A 220 14.28 14.14 -8.04
C THR A 220 13.95 13.19 -6.88
N LEU A 221 14.94 12.56 -6.25
CA LEU A 221 14.73 11.65 -5.12
C LEU A 221 14.06 12.33 -3.91
N PRO A 222 14.52 13.49 -3.43
CA PRO A 222 13.86 14.19 -2.34
C PRO A 222 12.40 14.56 -2.63
N LEU A 223 12.12 15.06 -3.84
CA LEU A 223 10.77 15.45 -4.24
C LEU A 223 9.82 14.24 -4.41
N THR A 224 10.34 13.07 -4.79
CA THR A 224 9.54 11.85 -4.90
C THR A 224 9.40 11.09 -3.58
N THR A 225 10.14 11.48 -2.53
CA THR A 225 10.16 10.78 -1.24
C THR A 225 8.75 10.53 -0.65
N PRO A 226 7.79 11.47 -0.63
CA PRO A 226 6.47 11.22 -0.05
C PRO A 226 5.71 10.10 -0.79
N GLY A 227 5.71 10.11 -2.13
CA GLY A 227 5.10 9.06 -2.93
C GLY A 227 5.83 7.72 -2.79
N TYR A 228 7.16 7.73 -2.83
CA TYR A 228 7.97 6.54 -2.58
C TYR A 228 7.65 5.89 -1.23
N LEU A 229 7.58 6.68 -0.14
CA LEU A 229 7.29 6.16 1.19
C LEU A 229 5.88 5.54 1.28
N ALA A 230 4.91 6.10 0.57
CA ALA A 230 3.58 5.49 0.48
C ALA A 230 3.64 4.11 -0.18
N GLY A 231 4.35 3.98 -1.31
CA GLY A 231 4.58 2.70 -1.98
C GLY A 231 5.37 1.71 -1.11
N ALA A 232 6.45 2.17 -0.47
CA ALA A 232 7.29 1.35 0.40
C ALA A 232 6.53 0.81 1.62
N LEU A 233 5.66 1.63 2.23
CA LEU A 233 4.79 1.20 3.32
C LEU A 233 3.78 0.13 2.87
N LEU A 234 3.19 0.30 1.70
CA LEU A 234 2.27 -0.69 1.13
C LEU A 234 3.00 -2.03 0.89
N VAL A 235 4.19 -2.01 0.28
CA VAL A 235 5.01 -3.20 0.09
C VAL A 235 5.34 -3.87 1.42
N PHE A 236 5.79 -3.10 2.42
CA PHE A 236 6.11 -3.64 3.73
C PHE A 236 4.90 -4.34 4.38
N ILE A 237 3.74 -3.65 4.43
CA ILE A 237 2.52 -4.20 5.05
C ILE A 237 2.07 -5.45 4.30
N TRP A 238 2.14 -5.45 2.97
CA TRP A 238 1.73 -6.57 2.14
C TRP A 238 2.61 -7.80 2.39
N THR A 239 3.94 -7.67 2.26
CA THR A 239 4.89 -8.75 2.55
C THR A 239 4.77 -9.25 4.00
N PHE A 240 4.65 -8.33 4.97
CA PHE A 240 4.52 -8.67 6.37
C PHE A 240 3.26 -9.47 6.69
N SER A 241 2.21 -9.33 5.88
CA SER A 241 0.91 -9.98 6.05
C SER A 241 0.70 -11.20 5.15
N ASP A 242 1.59 -11.45 4.18
CA ASP A 242 1.46 -12.60 3.29
C ASP A 242 1.86 -13.90 4.00
N PHE A 243 0.93 -14.83 4.04
CA PHE A 243 1.15 -16.18 4.54
C PHE A 243 1.23 -17.22 3.40
N ALA A 244 0.65 -16.91 2.24
CA ALA A 244 0.50 -17.87 1.16
C ALA A 244 1.84 -18.16 0.46
N THR A 245 2.58 -17.13 0.09
CA THR A 245 3.89 -17.28 -0.56
C THR A 245 4.89 -18.06 0.30
N PRO A 246 5.09 -17.72 1.60
CA PRO A 246 5.97 -18.49 2.46
C PRO A 246 5.57 -19.96 2.58
N LEU A 247 4.29 -20.25 2.80
CA LEU A 247 3.83 -21.63 2.98
C LEU A 247 4.04 -22.48 1.72
N VAL A 248 3.74 -21.93 0.54
CA VAL A 248 3.97 -22.63 -0.75
C VAL A 248 5.47 -22.91 -0.97
N LEU A 249 6.34 -21.99 -0.57
CA LEU A 249 7.78 -22.10 -0.75
C LEU A 249 8.50 -22.80 0.44
N GLY A 250 7.73 -23.37 1.38
CA GLY A 250 8.24 -24.16 2.49
C GLY A 250 8.89 -23.37 3.62
N VAL A 251 8.52 -22.10 3.78
CA VAL A 251 8.98 -21.22 4.88
C VAL A 251 7.87 -21.09 5.91
N HIS A 252 8.10 -21.65 7.09
CA HIS A 252 7.10 -21.67 8.17
C HIS A 252 7.44 -20.71 9.32
N ASP A 253 8.66 -20.19 9.40
CA ASP A 253 9.18 -19.32 10.45
C ASP A 253 8.99 -17.82 10.12
N LEU A 254 7.77 -17.48 9.67
CA LEU A 254 7.29 -16.11 9.47
C LEU A 254 5.97 -15.91 10.24
N LEU A 255 5.74 -14.70 10.77
CA LEU A 255 4.59 -14.42 11.63
C LEU A 255 3.24 -14.69 10.94
N ALA A 256 3.05 -14.22 9.71
CA ALA A 256 1.81 -14.42 8.98
C ALA A 256 1.52 -15.93 8.75
N ALA A 257 2.55 -16.69 8.38
CA ALA A 257 2.46 -18.15 8.24
C ALA A 257 2.09 -18.81 9.58
N GLN A 258 2.72 -18.38 10.68
CA GLN A 258 2.43 -18.91 12.03
C GLN A 258 1.04 -18.50 12.52
N ALA A 259 0.60 -17.26 12.27
CA ALA A 259 -0.77 -16.86 12.58
C ALA A 259 -1.79 -17.78 11.90
N TYR A 260 -1.63 -18.01 10.60
CA TYR A 260 -2.50 -18.89 9.84
C TYR A 260 -2.46 -20.33 10.35
N LEU A 261 -1.27 -20.93 10.49
CA LEU A 261 -1.09 -22.32 10.93
C LEU A 261 -1.67 -22.55 12.33
N ASN A 262 -1.52 -21.61 13.24
CA ASN A 262 -2.04 -21.71 14.59
C ASN A 262 -3.57 -21.51 14.64
N ILE A 263 -4.13 -20.58 13.85
CA ILE A 263 -5.58 -20.33 13.81
C ILE A 263 -6.33 -21.53 13.21
N VAL A 264 -5.80 -22.19 12.18
CA VAL A 264 -6.48 -23.37 11.59
C VAL A 264 -6.46 -24.59 12.51
N GLN A 265 -5.65 -24.59 13.56
CA GLN A 265 -5.64 -25.62 14.60
C GLN A 265 -6.61 -25.29 15.76
N PHE A 266 -7.85 -24.96 15.41
CA PHE A 266 -8.89 -24.53 16.37
C PHE A 266 -9.21 -25.55 17.46
N VAL A 267 -8.79 -26.81 17.33
CA VAL A 267 -8.95 -27.88 18.35
C VAL A 267 -7.98 -27.67 19.51
N ASP A 268 -6.75 -27.20 19.23
CA ASP A 268 -5.78 -26.85 20.27
C ASP A 268 -5.98 -25.38 20.68
N ARG A 269 -6.58 -25.17 21.84
CA ARG A 269 -6.88 -23.84 22.37
C ARG A 269 -5.62 -22.98 22.58
N ARG A 270 -4.49 -23.59 22.93
CA ARG A 270 -3.23 -22.88 23.14
C ARG A 270 -2.69 -22.34 21.83
N LEU A 271 -2.62 -23.20 20.81
CA LEU A 271 -2.17 -22.78 19.47
C LEU A 271 -3.11 -21.75 18.86
N PHE A 272 -4.41 -21.98 18.93
CA PHE A 272 -5.40 -21.02 18.45
C PHE A 272 -5.22 -19.64 19.09
N ARG A 273 -5.05 -19.58 20.43
CA ARG A 273 -4.82 -18.33 21.15
C ARG A 273 -3.50 -17.66 20.71
N MET A 274 -2.42 -18.45 20.56
CA MET A 274 -1.15 -17.92 20.06
C MET A 274 -1.32 -17.34 18.66
N GLY A 275 -2.12 -17.95 17.78
CA GLY A 275 -2.48 -17.37 16.48
C GLY A 275 -3.16 -16.00 16.59
N LEU A 276 -4.07 -15.83 17.57
CA LEU A 276 -4.72 -14.53 17.83
C LEU A 276 -3.73 -13.48 18.39
N VAL A 277 -2.81 -13.89 19.29
CA VAL A 277 -1.73 -13.02 19.80
C VAL A 277 -0.83 -12.53 18.66
N ILE A 278 -0.41 -13.44 17.79
CA ILE A 278 0.40 -13.09 16.61
C ILE A 278 -0.36 -12.12 15.71
N SER A 279 -1.65 -12.40 15.43
CA SER A 279 -2.49 -11.52 14.60
C SER A 279 -2.63 -10.13 15.21
N ALA A 280 -2.88 -10.03 16.52
CA ALA A 280 -2.96 -8.76 17.22
C ALA A 280 -1.63 -8.00 17.17
N LEU A 281 -0.50 -8.69 17.38
CA LEU A 281 0.83 -8.12 17.28
C LEU A 281 1.13 -7.58 15.88
N MET A 282 0.77 -8.34 14.84
CA MET A 282 0.93 -7.92 13.44
C MET A 282 0.15 -6.63 13.14
N VAL A 283 -1.09 -6.54 13.60
CA VAL A 283 -1.91 -5.32 13.44
C VAL A 283 -1.29 -4.13 14.18
N LEU A 284 -0.83 -4.32 15.41
CA LEU A 284 -0.17 -3.26 16.19
C LEU A 284 1.11 -2.76 15.51
N LEU A 285 1.93 -3.67 14.98
CA LEU A 285 3.14 -3.34 14.25
C LEU A 285 2.81 -2.59 12.95
N ALA A 286 1.82 -3.05 12.17
CA ALA A 286 1.40 -2.37 10.96
C ALA A 286 0.93 -0.92 11.25
N ILE A 287 0.15 -0.71 12.32
CA ILE A 287 -0.26 0.61 12.77
C ILE A 287 0.95 1.46 13.19
N ALA A 288 1.89 0.88 13.93
CA ALA A 288 3.11 1.58 14.36
C ALA A 288 3.95 2.05 13.15
N PHE A 289 4.15 1.17 12.15
CA PHE A 289 4.83 1.53 10.90
C PHE A 289 4.09 2.61 10.12
N LEU A 290 2.76 2.53 10.04
CA LEU A 290 1.93 3.56 9.38
C LEU A 290 2.09 4.93 10.07
N ILE A 291 2.04 4.97 11.40
CA ILE A 291 2.21 6.20 12.18
C ILE A 291 3.64 6.75 12.00
N ALA A 292 4.65 5.89 12.05
CA ALA A 292 6.04 6.30 11.86
C ALA A 292 6.27 6.90 10.46
N ALA A 293 5.76 6.24 9.41
CA ALA A 293 5.85 6.75 8.04
C ALA A 293 5.14 8.09 7.86
N ARG A 294 3.91 8.22 8.38
CA ARG A 294 3.16 9.49 8.34
C ARG A 294 3.87 10.64 9.06
N ARG A 295 4.42 10.37 10.25
CA ARG A 295 5.20 11.37 11.00
C ARG A 295 6.46 11.79 10.26
N TYR A 296 7.15 10.84 9.63
CA TYR A 296 8.34 11.14 8.84
C TYR A 296 8.04 12.07 7.64
N VAL A 297 6.95 11.79 6.90
CA VAL A 297 6.51 12.66 5.79
C VAL A 297 6.14 14.05 6.31
N ALA A 298 5.33 14.13 7.37
CA ALA A 298 4.89 15.41 7.94
C ALA A 298 6.06 16.30 8.42
N ILE A 299 7.14 15.71 8.92
CA ILE A 299 8.35 16.48 9.33
C ILE A 299 9.07 17.07 8.11
N LYS A 300 9.08 16.35 6.96
CA LYS A 300 9.75 16.82 5.75
C LYS A 300 8.97 17.88 4.98
N ASP A 301 7.64 17.89 5.08
CA ASP A 301 6.81 18.91 4.40
C ASP A 301 6.94 20.31 5.04
N TYR A 302 7.56 20.45 6.24
CA TYR A 302 7.79 21.72 6.94
C TYR A 302 9.23 22.26 6.80
N SER A 303 10.11 21.60 6.03
CA SER A 303 11.49 22.02 5.81
C SER A 303 11.76 22.26 4.31
#